data_0bc1edf348d4f590b2e95a5f824edc5d
#
_entry.id   0bc1edf348d4f590b2e95a5f824edc5d
#
_cell.length_a   1.000
_cell.length_b   1.000
_cell.length_c   1.000
_cell.angle_alpha   90.00
_cell.angle_beta   90.00
_cell.angle_gamma   90.00
#
_symmetry.space_group_name_H-M   'P 1'
#
loop_
_entity.id
_entity.type
_entity.pdbx_description
1 polymer ?
#
loop_
_entity_poly.entity_id
_entity_poly.type
_entity_poly.pdbx_seq_one_letter_code
_entity_poly.pdbx_strand_id
1 'polypeptide(L)'
;MDKIVILDRDGVINVDLMTYVTKPEEFEAVEGSLEAIALLNKNGYKVCIATNQACIERKIISENELRQIHDHMEELLSEFGGEIAFIAYCPHAPE
;
A
#
# COMPACT_ATOMS: atom_id res chain seq x y z
N MET A 1 22.78 -2.90 -11.09
CA MET A 1 22.36 -2.48 -9.74
C MET A 1 20.86 -2.19 -9.74
N ASP A 2 20.13 -2.82 -8.84
CA ASP A 2 18.69 -2.62 -8.79
C ASP A 2 18.34 -1.25 -8.19
N LYS A 3 17.40 -0.57 -8.84
CA LYS A 3 16.85 0.67 -8.32
C LYS A 3 15.62 0.34 -7.51
N ILE A 4 15.62 0.73 -6.24
CA ILE A 4 14.54 0.42 -5.30
C ILE A 4 13.99 1.72 -4.73
N VAL A 5 12.65 1.83 -4.73
CA VAL A 5 11.93 2.93 -4.10
C VAL A 5 11.05 2.34 -3.01
N ILE A 6 11.13 2.91 -1.82
CA ILE A 6 10.30 2.49 -0.69
C ILE A 6 9.29 3.60 -0.42
N LEU A 7 8.01 3.25 -0.44
CA LEU A 7 6.91 4.20 -0.24
C LEU A 7 6.09 3.82 0.97
N ASP A 8 5.56 4.82 1.65
CA ASP A 8 4.51 4.61 2.65
C ASP A 8 3.19 4.41 1.90
N ARG A 9 2.19 3.83 2.56
CA ARG A 9 0.88 3.59 1.95
C ARG A 9 -0.10 4.73 2.23
N ASP A 10 -0.45 4.93 3.50
CA ASP A 10 -1.49 5.91 3.87
C ASP A 10 -0.98 7.34 3.64
N GLY A 11 -1.73 8.11 2.88
CA GLY A 11 -1.38 9.48 2.53
C GLY A 11 -0.44 9.60 1.32
N VAL A 12 0.14 8.50 0.85
CA VAL A 12 1.03 8.47 -0.32
C VAL A 12 0.39 7.71 -1.47
N ILE A 13 -0.02 6.48 -1.24
CA ILE A 13 -0.66 5.63 -2.26
C ILE A 13 -2.17 5.73 -2.15
N ASN A 14 -2.71 5.65 -0.94
CA ASN A 14 -4.13 5.81 -0.71
C ASN A 14 -4.42 7.05 0.13
N VAL A 15 -5.63 7.58 -0.04
CA VAL A 15 -6.09 8.72 0.75
C VAL A 15 -6.10 8.34 2.23
N ASP A 16 -5.51 9.21 3.06
CA ASP A 16 -5.51 9.01 4.51
C ASP A 16 -6.88 9.39 5.07
N LEU A 17 -7.57 8.41 5.65
CA LEU A 17 -8.91 8.62 6.20
C LEU A 17 -8.90 9.25 7.60
N MET A 18 -7.70 9.47 8.16
CA MET A 18 -7.51 9.91 9.55
C MET A 18 -7.99 8.87 10.56
N THR A 19 -8.42 7.72 10.06
CA THR A 19 -8.74 6.50 10.79
C THR A 19 -8.00 5.37 10.09
N TYR A 20 -8.48 4.13 10.21
CA TYR A 20 -7.85 3.02 9.51
C TYR A 20 -8.66 2.61 8.30
N VAL A 21 -7.98 2.21 7.23
CA VAL A 21 -8.60 1.48 6.13
C VAL A 21 -8.81 0.06 6.64
N THR A 22 -10.06 -0.36 6.80
CA THR A 22 -10.41 -1.64 7.41
C THR A 22 -10.95 -2.66 6.41
N LYS A 23 -11.25 -2.24 5.20
CA LYS A 23 -11.79 -3.12 4.14
C LYS A 23 -11.42 -2.56 2.77
N PRO A 24 -11.39 -3.41 1.72
CA PRO A 24 -10.99 -2.97 0.39
C PRO A 24 -11.81 -1.78 -0.15
N GLU A 25 -13.09 -1.72 0.15
CA GLU A 25 -13.97 -0.66 -0.34
C GLU A 25 -13.59 0.73 0.20
N GLU A 26 -12.86 0.78 1.31
CA GLU A 26 -12.39 2.04 1.90
C GLU A 26 -11.07 2.51 1.30
N PHE A 27 -10.41 1.68 0.50
CA PHE A 27 -9.14 2.04 -0.13
C PHE A 27 -9.42 2.94 -1.33
N GLU A 28 -8.99 4.19 -1.23
CA GLU A 28 -9.10 5.15 -2.31
C GLU A 28 -7.69 5.61 -2.68
N ALA A 29 -7.28 5.36 -3.93
CA ALA A 29 -5.95 5.76 -4.38
C ALA A 29 -5.84 7.27 -4.45
N VAL A 30 -4.69 7.81 -4.03
CA VAL A 30 -4.37 9.22 -4.25
C VAL A 30 -4.24 9.43 -5.75
N GLU A 31 -4.83 10.51 -6.26
CA GLU A 31 -4.81 10.80 -7.69
C GLU A 31 -3.37 10.77 -8.22
N GLY A 32 -3.16 9.98 -9.26
CA GLY A 32 -1.86 9.84 -9.91
C GLY A 32 -0.88 8.89 -9.24
N SER A 33 -1.18 8.37 -8.04
CA SER A 33 -0.25 7.51 -7.30
C SER A 33 0.02 6.18 -8.01
N LEU A 34 -1.03 5.52 -8.48
CA LEU A 34 -0.89 4.22 -9.15
C LEU A 34 -0.16 4.37 -10.49
N GLU A 35 -0.46 5.44 -11.22
CA GLU A 35 0.22 5.75 -12.49
C GLU A 35 1.69 6.06 -12.25
N ALA A 36 2.02 6.77 -11.16
CA ALA A 36 3.40 7.08 -10.80
C ALA A 36 4.19 5.80 -10.48
N ILE A 37 3.58 4.85 -9.76
CA ILE A 37 4.22 3.57 -9.47
C ILE A 37 4.48 2.80 -10.76
N ALA A 38 3.49 2.73 -11.65
CA ALA A 38 3.65 2.07 -12.94
C ALA A 38 4.77 2.71 -13.76
N LEU A 39 4.88 4.03 -13.72
CA LEU A 39 5.95 4.76 -14.41
C LEU A 39 7.32 4.43 -13.83
N LEU A 40 7.43 4.33 -12.50
CA LEU A 40 8.68 3.92 -11.84
C LEU A 40 9.08 2.52 -12.29
N ASN A 41 8.13 1.56 -12.31
CA ASN A 41 8.39 0.20 -12.77
C ASN A 41 8.91 0.21 -14.21
N LYS A 42 8.27 0.99 -15.07
CA LYS A 42 8.66 1.10 -16.49
C LYS A 42 10.09 1.60 -16.65
N ASN A 43 10.55 2.42 -15.72
CA ASN A 43 11.91 2.97 -15.72
C ASN A 43 12.92 2.13 -14.93
N GLY A 44 12.57 0.89 -14.61
CA GLY A 44 13.48 -0.06 -13.98
C GLY A 44 13.53 -0.01 -12.46
N TYR A 45 12.62 0.71 -11.83
CA TYR A 45 12.54 0.77 -10.37
C TYR A 45 11.65 -0.35 -9.83
N LYS A 46 12.13 -0.99 -8.78
CA LYS A 46 11.31 -1.89 -7.96
C LYS A 46 10.69 -1.06 -6.86
N VAL A 47 9.38 -1.14 -6.72
CA VAL A 47 8.65 -0.38 -5.72
C VAL A 47 8.27 -1.30 -4.57
N CYS A 48 8.67 -0.91 -3.36
CA CYS A 48 8.35 -1.61 -2.12
C CYS A 48 7.50 -0.68 -1.26
N ILE A 49 6.65 -1.27 -0.42
CA ILE A 49 5.83 -0.51 0.52
C ILE A 49 6.26 -0.86 1.94
N ALA A 50 6.48 0.17 2.76
CA ALA A 50 6.67 0.02 4.20
C ALA A 50 5.57 0.85 4.87
N THR A 51 4.68 0.19 5.59
CA THR A 51 3.53 0.85 6.18
C THR A 51 3.33 0.45 7.63
N ASN A 52 2.86 1.39 8.46
CA ASN A 52 2.49 1.11 9.83
C ASN A 52 0.98 0.86 9.89
N GLN A 53 0.59 -0.32 10.36
CA GLN A 53 -0.81 -0.73 10.46
C GLN A 53 -1.15 -1.14 11.88
N ALA A 54 -1.18 -0.16 12.77
CA ALA A 54 -1.49 -0.34 14.18
C ALA A 54 -2.88 -0.95 14.42
N CYS A 55 -3.76 -0.88 13.44
CA CYS A 55 -5.11 -1.46 13.53
C CYS A 55 -5.08 -2.98 13.80
N ILE A 56 -4.01 -3.68 13.43
CA ILE A 56 -3.88 -5.11 13.72
C ILE A 56 -3.66 -5.34 15.21
N GLU A 57 -2.72 -4.60 15.83
CA GLU A 57 -2.48 -4.72 17.26
C GLU A 57 -3.72 -4.33 18.07
N ARG A 58 -4.45 -3.32 17.61
CA ARG A 58 -5.68 -2.86 18.26
C ARG A 58 -6.88 -3.74 17.94
N LYS A 59 -6.68 -4.83 17.20
CA LYS A 59 -7.70 -5.81 16.83
C LYS A 59 -8.89 -5.21 16.07
N ILE A 60 -8.64 -4.13 15.33
CA ILE A 60 -9.64 -3.52 14.45
C ILE A 60 -9.81 -4.39 13.22
N ILE A 61 -8.70 -4.91 12.68
CA ILE A 61 -8.74 -5.88 11.58
C ILE A 61 -7.71 -6.98 11.84
N SER A 62 -7.87 -8.12 11.17
CA SER A 62 -6.90 -9.21 11.19
C SER A 62 -5.84 -9.01 10.11
N GLU A 63 -4.75 -9.78 10.19
CA GLU A 63 -3.74 -9.79 9.14
C GLU A 63 -4.31 -10.25 7.81
N ASN A 64 -5.27 -11.18 7.83
CA ASN A 64 -5.93 -11.65 6.62
C ASN A 64 -6.76 -10.54 5.96
N GLU A 65 -7.43 -9.72 6.77
CA GLU A 65 -8.16 -8.58 6.26
C GLU A 65 -7.24 -7.51 5.67
N LEU A 66 -6.08 -7.28 6.30
CA LEU A 66 -5.07 -6.37 5.74
C LEU A 66 -4.56 -6.88 4.40
N ARG A 67 -4.35 -8.20 4.29
CA ARG A 67 -3.93 -8.81 3.04
C ARG A 67 -4.94 -8.58 1.92
N GLN A 68 -6.23 -8.67 2.24
CA GLN A 68 -7.29 -8.40 1.26
C GLN A 68 -7.24 -6.96 0.76
N ILE A 69 -6.96 -6.01 1.65
CA ILE A 69 -6.80 -4.60 1.28
C ILE A 69 -5.62 -4.44 0.32
N HIS A 70 -4.49 -5.08 0.64
CA HIS A 70 -3.29 -5.00 -0.20
C HIS A 70 -3.47 -5.72 -1.53
N ASP A 71 -4.19 -6.85 -1.56
CA ASP A 71 -4.50 -7.54 -2.80
C ASP A 71 -5.36 -6.65 -3.71
N HIS A 72 -6.31 -5.94 -3.13
CA HIS A 72 -7.13 -4.99 -3.88
C HIS A 72 -6.29 -3.83 -4.44
N MET A 73 -5.35 -3.32 -3.64
CA MET A 73 -4.42 -2.28 -4.09
C MET A 73 -3.60 -2.76 -5.30
N GLU A 74 -3.07 -3.97 -5.23
CA GLU A 74 -2.27 -4.54 -6.30
C GLU A 74 -3.11 -4.78 -7.56
N GLU A 75 -4.38 -5.18 -7.38
CA GLU A 75 -5.30 -5.35 -8.49
C GLU A 75 -5.56 -4.03 -9.21
N LEU A 76 -5.80 -2.96 -8.46
CA LEU A 76 -5.96 -1.62 -9.03
C LEU A 76 -4.70 -1.17 -9.75
N LEU A 77 -3.54 -1.43 -9.15
CA LEU A 77 -2.25 -1.06 -9.74
C LEU A 77 -1.99 -1.80 -11.05
N SER A 78 -2.40 -3.07 -11.13
CA SER A 78 -2.20 -3.87 -12.34
C SER A 78 -2.93 -3.30 -13.55
N GLU A 79 -4.03 -2.57 -13.32
CA GLU A 79 -4.76 -1.91 -14.40
C GLU A 79 -3.93 -0.82 -15.08
N PHE A 80 -2.93 -0.27 -14.37
CA PHE A 80 -2.00 0.71 -14.92
C PHE A 80 -0.70 0.07 -15.38
N GLY A 81 -0.59 -1.26 -15.29
CA GLY A 81 0.62 -1.98 -15.67
C GLY A 81 1.72 -1.95 -14.61
N GLY A 82 1.37 -1.58 -13.39
CA GLY A 82 2.33 -1.51 -12.29
C GLY A 82 2.32 -2.76 -11.42
N GLU A 83 3.35 -2.87 -10.59
CA GLU A 83 3.45 -3.97 -9.63
C GLU A 83 4.23 -3.52 -8.39
N ILE A 84 3.99 -4.20 -7.28
CA ILE A 84 4.70 -4.01 -6.03
C ILE A 84 5.61 -5.23 -5.82
N ALA A 85 6.90 -4.99 -5.57
CA ALA A 85 7.86 -6.07 -5.36
C ALA A 85 7.73 -6.65 -3.95
N PHE A 86 7.45 -5.84 -2.96
CA PHE A 86 7.40 -6.27 -1.56
C PHE A 86 6.58 -5.30 -0.73
N ILE A 87 5.81 -5.84 0.22
CA ILE A 87 5.07 -5.05 1.20
C ILE A 87 5.51 -5.48 2.59
N ALA A 88 6.02 -4.54 3.37
CA ALA A 88 6.32 -4.74 4.79
C ALA A 88 5.36 -3.88 5.60
N TYR A 89 4.83 -4.43 6.67
CA TYR A 89 3.99 -3.66 7.57
C TYR A 89 4.38 -3.91 9.02
N CYS A 90 4.19 -2.89 9.85
CA CYS A 90 4.36 -2.99 11.29
C CYS A 90 2.96 -3.06 11.90
N PRO A 91 2.59 -4.19 12.55
CA PRO A 91 1.25 -4.34 13.12
C PRO A 91 1.11 -3.71 14.50
N HIS A 92 2.19 -3.10 15.01
CA HIS A 92 2.21 -2.58 16.37
C HIS A 92 1.87 -1.10 16.42
N ALA A 93 1.11 -0.72 17.46
CA ALA A 93 0.82 0.69 17.71
C ALA A 93 2.11 1.43 18.08
N PRO A 94 2.26 2.69 17.66
CA PRO A 94 3.39 3.51 18.12
C PRO A 94 3.30 3.72 19.63
N GLU A 95 4.43 3.71 20.28
CA GLU A 95 4.52 3.98 21.71
C GLU A 95 4.52 5.48 21.99
#